data_f056fe8addb773de19cf00501822225f
#
_entry.id   f056fe8addb773de19cf00501822225f
#
_cell.length_a   1.000
_cell.length_b   1.000
_cell.length_c   1.000
_cell.angle_alpha   90.00
_cell.angle_beta   90.00
_cell.angle_gamma   90.00
#
_symmetry.space_group_name_H-M   'P 1'
#
loop_
_entity.id
_entity.type
_entity.pdbx_description
1 polymer ?
#
loop_
_entity_poly.entity_id
_entity_poly.type
_entity_poly.pdbx_seq_one_letter_code
_entity_poly.pdbx_strand_id
1 'polypeptide(L)'
;MPNWCENQATIQVPERFIAEALSCVLDDNRQVYEDYRKDIPEGRGLPFWGEQPLGLLGFFFPEPDYDGGDKELANDSVHHTFPDWYSWRVNNWGTKWEVDVEHYTREDNDDGSSTFFLYFDSAWSPPLGVYDAIHAKSNQGYSIYAIYIEGGMGFCGEYDNGSDNSYELGSRDTTDVPAHLQEEYSWHYDYMEENEEEEAVNG
;
A
#
# COMPACT_ATOMS: atom_id res chain seq x y z
N MET A 1 9.35 -17.25 -4.26
CA MET A 1 9.28 -15.77 -4.30
C MET A 1 7.81 -15.44 -4.30
N PRO A 2 7.38 -14.37 -3.68
CA PRO A 2 5.99 -13.96 -3.82
C PRO A 2 5.77 -13.43 -5.23
N ASN A 3 4.56 -13.55 -5.73
CA ASN A 3 4.12 -12.72 -6.83
C ASN A 3 4.04 -11.28 -6.32
N TRP A 4 4.38 -10.34 -7.16
CA TRP A 4 4.35 -8.93 -6.83
C TRP A 4 3.09 -8.28 -7.41
N CYS A 5 2.41 -7.51 -6.59
CA CYS A 5 1.31 -6.67 -6.98
C CYS A 5 1.83 -5.24 -7.12
N GLU A 6 1.85 -4.74 -8.36
CA GLU A 6 2.22 -3.36 -8.66
C GLU A 6 1.09 -2.42 -8.22
N ASN A 7 1.43 -1.32 -7.57
CA ASN A 7 0.46 -0.33 -7.08
C ASN A 7 0.86 1.06 -7.52
N GLN A 8 -0.12 1.82 -7.98
CA GLN A 8 -0.03 3.26 -8.20
C GLN A 8 -1.07 3.92 -7.30
N ALA A 9 -0.62 4.65 -6.29
CA ALA A 9 -1.51 5.25 -5.32
C ALA A 9 -1.39 6.77 -5.29
N THR A 10 -2.53 7.44 -5.26
CA THR A 10 -2.63 8.88 -5.01
C THR A 10 -3.22 9.08 -3.63
N ILE A 11 -2.42 9.66 -2.72
CA ILE A 11 -2.82 9.89 -1.33
C ILE A 11 -2.79 11.38 -1.04
N GLN A 12 -3.91 11.94 -0.58
CA GLN A 12 -3.93 13.29 -0.03
C GLN A 12 -3.85 13.24 1.49
N VAL A 13 -2.98 14.08 2.06
CA VAL A 13 -2.88 14.32 3.49
C VAL A 13 -3.27 15.78 3.80
N PRO A 14 -4.02 16.03 4.89
CA PRO A 14 -4.69 17.31 5.10
C PRO A 14 -3.78 18.45 5.54
N GLU A 15 -2.62 18.12 6.10
CA GLU A 15 -1.75 19.13 6.71
C GLU A 15 -0.30 18.94 6.26
N ARG A 16 0.36 20.05 5.96
CA ARG A 16 1.74 20.06 5.45
C ARG A 16 2.73 19.38 6.39
N PHE A 17 2.54 19.47 7.70
CA PHE A 17 3.43 18.80 8.65
C PHE A 17 3.31 17.27 8.59
N ILE A 18 2.13 16.72 8.25
CA ILE A 18 1.96 15.27 8.00
C ILE A 18 2.68 14.89 6.72
N ALA A 19 2.60 15.74 5.70
CA ALA A 19 3.30 15.53 4.44
C ALA A 19 4.84 15.54 4.62
N GLU A 20 5.39 16.43 5.44
CA GLU A 20 6.81 16.43 5.77
C GLU A 20 7.23 15.13 6.47
N ALA A 21 6.44 14.67 7.44
CA ALA A 21 6.70 13.43 8.14
C ALA A 21 6.64 12.21 7.20
N LEU A 22 5.66 12.16 6.30
CA LEU A 22 5.55 11.11 5.29
C LEU A 22 6.75 11.13 4.33
N SER A 23 7.15 12.30 3.84
CA SER A 23 8.36 12.43 3.00
C SER A 23 9.62 11.90 3.72
N CYS A 24 9.79 12.20 5.02
CA CYS A 24 10.92 11.64 5.78
C CYS A 24 10.91 10.11 5.86
N VAL A 25 9.72 9.50 5.91
CA VAL A 25 9.57 8.03 5.92
C VAL A 25 9.91 7.46 4.55
N LEU A 26 9.38 8.07 3.48
CA LEU A 26 9.61 7.63 2.10
C LEU A 26 11.08 7.76 1.68
N ASP A 27 11.78 8.77 2.18
CA ASP A 27 13.20 9.01 1.92
C ASP A 27 14.13 8.18 2.84
N ASP A 28 13.61 7.30 3.70
CA ASP A 28 14.32 6.56 4.76
C ASP A 28 15.18 7.48 5.64
N ASN A 29 14.76 8.71 5.85
CA ASN A 29 15.50 9.72 6.60
C ASN A 29 15.07 9.74 8.08
N ARG A 30 15.40 8.66 8.80
CA ARG A 30 15.01 8.45 10.20
C ARG A 30 15.45 9.58 11.13
N GLN A 31 16.63 10.15 10.91
CA GLN A 31 17.15 11.20 11.78
C GLN A 31 16.35 12.50 11.65
N VAL A 32 16.04 12.90 10.43
CA VAL A 32 15.20 14.10 10.18
C VAL A 32 13.80 13.87 10.74
N TYR A 33 13.28 12.66 10.59
CA TYR A 33 12.01 12.24 11.15
C TYR A 33 11.97 12.37 12.68
N GLU A 34 12.97 11.82 13.39
CA GLU A 34 13.08 11.90 14.85
C GLU A 34 13.22 13.36 15.35
N ASP A 35 13.91 14.20 14.62
CA ASP A 35 14.04 15.61 14.94
C ASP A 35 12.73 16.35 14.70
N TYR A 36 12.04 16.07 13.59
CA TYR A 36 10.74 16.62 13.28
C TYR A 36 9.67 16.25 14.32
N ARG A 37 9.68 14.99 14.78
CA ARG A 37 8.76 14.49 15.80
C ARG A 37 8.86 15.26 17.13
N LYS A 38 10.04 15.76 17.49
CA LYS A 38 10.26 16.54 18.73
C LYS A 38 9.61 17.91 18.69
N ASP A 39 9.44 18.47 17.50
CA ASP A 39 8.89 19.81 17.28
C ASP A 39 7.36 19.81 17.13
N ILE A 40 6.70 18.63 17.16
CA ILE A 40 5.24 18.54 17.08
C ILE A 40 4.63 19.01 18.40
N PRO A 41 3.70 20.00 18.39
CA PRO A 41 3.06 20.48 19.58
C PRO A 41 2.32 19.37 20.35
N GLU A 42 2.43 19.34 21.68
CA GLU A 42 1.66 18.44 22.53
C GLU A 42 0.17 18.49 22.18
N GLY A 43 -0.44 17.34 21.95
CA GLY A 43 -1.86 17.22 21.57
C GLY A 43 -2.15 17.21 20.08
N ARG A 44 -1.18 17.49 19.21
CA ARG A 44 -1.22 17.21 17.78
C ARG A 44 -0.41 15.95 17.50
N GLY A 45 -0.84 14.81 18.01
CA GLY A 45 -0.21 13.53 17.67
C GLY A 45 -0.24 13.35 16.15
N LEU A 46 0.89 13.00 15.57
CA LEU A 46 0.85 12.35 14.28
C LEU A 46 -0.06 11.14 14.45
N PRO A 47 -0.96 10.86 13.54
CA PRO A 47 -2.12 10.01 13.82
C PRO A 47 -1.80 8.56 14.15
N PHE A 48 -0.53 8.11 14.14
CA PHE A 48 -0.23 6.70 14.05
C PHE A 48 1.04 6.22 14.74
N TRP A 49 1.57 6.80 15.82
CA TRP A 49 2.98 6.56 16.12
C TRP A 49 3.26 5.70 17.32
N GLY A 50 3.66 4.47 17.03
CA GLY A 50 4.66 3.75 17.79
C GLY A 50 6.05 4.39 17.60
N GLU A 51 7.07 3.87 18.26
CA GLU A 51 8.41 4.48 18.28
C GLU A 51 9.12 4.55 16.93
N GLN A 52 8.68 3.79 15.90
CA GLN A 52 9.27 3.78 14.55
C GLN A 52 8.25 3.34 13.49
N PRO A 53 7.84 4.19 12.54
CA PRO A 53 7.19 3.71 11.34
C PRO A 53 8.20 2.89 10.53
N LEU A 54 7.81 1.70 10.12
CA LEU A 54 8.67 0.83 9.33
C LEU A 54 8.78 1.33 7.89
N GLY A 55 7.73 2.00 7.37
CA GLY A 55 7.62 2.50 6.01
C GLY A 55 6.24 3.10 5.74
N LEU A 56 5.83 3.08 4.48
CA LEU A 56 4.55 3.65 4.03
C LEU A 56 3.34 3.03 4.72
N LEU A 57 3.27 1.69 4.79
CA LEU A 57 2.12 1.00 5.37
C LEU A 57 2.04 1.24 6.87
N GLY A 58 3.16 1.10 7.57
CA GLY A 58 3.27 1.38 9.00
C GLY A 58 3.01 2.84 9.35
N PHE A 59 3.23 3.79 8.41
CA PHE A 59 2.88 5.18 8.60
C PHE A 59 1.37 5.38 8.74
N PHE A 60 0.56 4.75 7.92
CA PHE A 60 -0.89 4.91 7.92
C PHE A 60 -1.62 3.92 8.81
N PHE A 61 -1.08 2.73 8.99
CA PHE A 61 -1.66 1.66 9.80
C PHE A 61 -0.55 0.90 10.56
N PRO A 62 -0.08 1.45 11.70
CA PRO A 62 1.02 0.87 12.45
C PRO A 62 0.66 -0.49 13.03
N GLU A 63 1.66 -1.37 13.05
CA GLU A 63 1.57 -2.61 13.80
C GLU A 63 1.42 -2.32 15.31
N PRO A 64 0.69 -3.17 16.03
CA PRO A 64 0.68 -3.07 17.48
C PRO A 64 2.07 -3.35 18.02
N ASP A 65 2.41 -2.72 19.15
CA ASP A 65 3.61 -3.09 19.89
C ASP A 65 3.41 -4.51 20.41
N TYR A 66 4.20 -5.45 19.92
CA TYR A 66 4.21 -6.83 20.41
C TYR A 66 4.97 -6.88 21.72
N ASP A 67 4.43 -6.25 22.79
CA ASP A 67 4.99 -6.12 24.10
C ASP A 67 5.61 -7.43 24.59
N GLY A 68 6.95 -7.50 24.59
CA GLY A 68 7.71 -8.54 25.29
C GLY A 68 7.44 -9.97 24.84
N GLY A 69 6.61 -10.18 23.86
CA GLY A 69 6.46 -11.47 23.20
C GLY A 69 7.69 -11.71 22.35
N ASP A 70 8.56 -12.60 22.82
CA ASP A 70 9.68 -13.07 22.01
C ASP A 70 9.19 -13.34 20.59
N LYS A 71 9.83 -12.70 19.61
CA LYS A 71 9.61 -13.04 18.18
C LYS A 71 9.81 -14.53 17.91
N GLU A 72 10.41 -15.26 18.85
CA GLU A 72 10.57 -16.71 18.85
C GLU A 72 9.31 -17.48 19.28
N LEU A 73 8.42 -16.90 20.12
CA LEU A 73 7.15 -17.55 20.50
C LEU A 73 6.08 -17.49 19.41
N ALA A 74 6.28 -16.68 18.39
CA ALA A 74 5.41 -16.62 17.21
C ALA A 74 5.37 -17.93 16.40
N ASN A 75 6.27 -18.86 16.66
CA ASN A 75 6.33 -20.18 16.02
C ASN A 75 5.69 -21.31 16.83
N ASP A 76 5.17 -21.05 18.04
CA ASP A 76 4.48 -22.06 18.82
C ASP A 76 2.99 -22.10 18.48
N SER A 77 2.62 -23.12 17.71
CA SER A 77 1.26 -23.36 17.22
C SER A 77 0.22 -23.63 18.32
N VAL A 78 0.59 -23.57 19.57
CA VAL A 78 -0.26 -23.99 20.71
C VAL A 78 -0.77 -22.81 21.56
N HIS A 79 -0.16 -21.63 21.46
CA HIS A 79 -0.50 -20.47 22.31
C HIS A 79 -0.82 -19.19 21.53
N HIS A 80 -1.62 -19.27 20.46
CA HIS A 80 -2.08 -18.11 19.69
C HIS A 80 -3.03 -17.20 20.47
N THR A 81 -2.54 -16.48 21.45
CA THR A 81 -3.28 -15.37 22.06
C THR A 81 -3.03 -14.03 21.38
N PHE A 82 -1.99 -13.94 20.53
CA PHE A 82 -1.73 -12.77 19.69
C PHE A 82 -1.35 -13.23 18.30
N PRO A 83 -1.88 -12.59 17.24
CA PRO A 83 -1.42 -12.85 15.89
C PRO A 83 0.07 -12.52 15.83
N ASP A 84 0.86 -13.42 15.27
CA ASP A 84 2.24 -13.12 14.90
C ASP A 84 2.26 -11.97 13.88
N TRP A 85 3.40 -11.32 13.69
CA TRP A 85 3.55 -10.19 12.76
C TRP A 85 3.04 -10.54 11.35
N TYR A 86 3.26 -11.77 10.89
CA TYR A 86 2.83 -12.23 9.57
C TYR A 86 1.29 -12.29 9.47
N SER A 87 0.65 -13.00 10.38
CA SER A 87 -0.81 -13.11 10.41
C SER A 87 -1.45 -11.75 10.62
N TRP A 88 -0.84 -10.90 11.47
CA TRP A 88 -1.35 -9.54 11.68
C TRP A 88 -1.29 -8.71 10.40
N ARG A 89 -0.15 -8.65 9.70
CA ARG A 89 0.00 -7.88 8.45
C ARG A 89 -0.95 -8.36 7.38
N VAL A 90 -1.00 -9.67 7.13
CA VAL A 90 -1.91 -10.24 6.12
C VAL A 90 -3.37 -9.91 6.44
N ASN A 91 -3.79 -9.97 7.70
CA ASN A 91 -5.17 -9.71 8.09
C ASN A 91 -5.53 -8.22 8.19
N ASN A 92 -4.56 -7.34 8.44
CA ASN A 92 -4.80 -5.92 8.66
C ASN A 92 -4.31 -5.05 7.51
N TRP A 93 -3.12 -5.30 6.96
CA TRP A 93 -2.66 -4.57 5.79
C TRP A 93 -3.21 -5.15 4.47
N GLY A 94 -3.44 -6.47 4.41
CA GLY A 94 -3.77 -7.20 3.20
C GLY A 94 -2.53 -7.71 2.44
N THR A 95 -1.33 -7.40 2.90
CA THR A 95 -0.05 -7.85 2.34
C THR A 95 0.91 -8.30 3.44
N LYS A 96 1.92 -9.08 3.06
CA LYS A 96 2.85 -9.70 4.01
C LYS A 96 3.89 -8.73 4.56
N TRP A 97 4.43 -7.87 3.70
CA TRP A 97 5.58 -7.04 4.01
C TRP A 97 5.25 -5.56 3.95
N GLU A 98 6.06 -4.76 4.64
CA GLU A 98 6.17 -3.34 4.35
C GLU A 98 6.65 -3.17 2.91
N VAL A 99 6.31 -2.06 2.29
CA VAL A 99 6.64 -1.77 0.89
C VAL A 99 7.78 -0.77 0.79
N ASP A 100 8.65 -1.00 -0.20
CA ASP A 100 9.61 0.01 -0.64
C ASP A 100 8.94 0.84 -1.73
N VAL A 101 8.86 2.15 -1.54
CA VAL A 101 8.32 3.07 -2.54
C VAL A 101 9.40 3.37 -3.55
N GLU A 102 9.29 2.81 -4.75
CA GLU A 102 10.30 2.94 -5.81
C GLU A 102 10.42 4.37 -6.32
N HIS A 103 9.28 5.02 -6.44
CA HIS A 103 9.19 6.40 -6.88
C HIS A 103 7.98 7.09 -6.27
N TYR A 104 8.17 8.36 -5.89
CA TYR A 104 7.06 9.22 -5.53
C TYR A 104 7.26 10.66 -6.00
N THR A 105 6.15 11.36 -6.17
CA THR A 105 6.13 12.82 -6.29
C THR A 105 5.15 13.39 -5.28
N ARG A 106 5.40 14.64 -4.87
CA ARG A 106 4.56 15.37 -3.93
C ARG A 106 4.17 16.73 -4.51
N GLU A 107 2.91 17.06 -4.39
CA GLU A 107 2.38 18.37 -4.72
C GLU A 107 1.77 19.00 -3.48
N ASP A 108 2.21 20.22 -3.16
CA ASP A 108 1.66 21.00 -2.06
C ASP A 108 0.53 21.90 -2.56
N ASN A 109 -0.67 21.72 -2.00
CA ASN A 109 -1.87 22.44 -2.39
C ASN A 109 -2.02 23.79 -1.67
N ASP A 110 -2.76 24.74 -2.25
CA ASP A 110 -2.99 26.07 -1.69
C ASP A 110 -3.81 26.05 -0.39
N ASP A 111 -4.60 25.00 -0.18
CA ASP A 111 -5.40 24.80 1.05
C ASP A 111 -4.62 24.26 2.24
N GLY A 112 -3.31 24.01 2.06
CA GLY A 112 -2.41 23.47 3.08
C GLY A 112 -2.33 21.94 3.10
N SER A 113 -3.12 21.25 2.30
CA SER A 113 -2.97 19.81 2.07
C SER A 113 -1.79 19.51 1.15
N SER A 114 -1.41 18.23 1.05
CA SER A 114 -0.43 17.77 0.07
C SER A 114 -0.90 16.45 -0.55
N THR A 115 -0.62 16.28 -1.84
CA THR A 115 -0.94 15.08 -2.61
C THR A 115 0.34 14.33 -2.96
N PHE A 116 0.37 13.05 -2.68
CA PHE A 116 1.45 12.14 -3.02
C PHE A 116 0.99 11.20 -4.14
N PHE A 117 1.83 11.03 -5.15
CA PHE A 117 1.70 10.03 -6.20
C PHE A 117 2.80 9.00 -5.98
N LEU A 118 2.43 7.75 -5.73
CA LEU A 118 3.31 6.70 -5.23
C LEU A 118 3.29 5.49 -6.17
N TYR A 119 4.48 4.92 -6.41
CA TYR A 119 4.64 3.65 -7.14
C TYR A 119 5.39 2.67 -6.25
N PHE A 120 4.80 1.49 -6.00
CA PHE A 120 5.41 0.47 -5.14
C PHE A 120 4.83 -0.91 -5.41
N ASP A 121 5.62 -1.92 -5.07
CA ASP A 121 5.22 -3.31 -5.11
C ASP A 121 4.80 -3.83 -3.73
N SER A 122 3.73 -4.61 -3.68
CA SER A 122 3.28 -5.33 -2.49
C SER A 122 3.23 -6.84 -2.72
N ALA A 123 3.40 -7.64 -1.66
CA ALA A 123 3.43 -9.08 -1.77
C ALA A 123 2.02 -9.65 -1.92
N TRP A 124 1.74 -10.30 -3.07
CA TRP A 124 0.53 -11.06 -3.45
C TRP A 124 -0.73 -10.23 -3.73
N SER A 125 -0.92 -9.11 -3.06
CA SER A 125 -2.15 -8.31 -3.14
C SER A 125 -1.89 -6.87 -2.74
N PRO A 126 -2.75 -5.92 -3.18
CA PRO A 126 -2.65 -4.54 -2.74
C PRO A 126 -2.92 -4.43 -1.23
N PRO A 127 -2.36 -3.44 -0.54
CA PRO A 127 -2.53 -3.25 0.91
C PRO A 127 -3.90 -2.61 1.23
N LEU A 128 -5.00 -3.29 0.88
CA LEU A 128 -6.37 -2.77 1.01
C LEU A 128 -6.73 -2.32 2.43
N GLY A 129 -6.25 -3.03 3.45
CA GLY A 129 -6.52 -2.63 4.84
C GLY A 129 -5.85 -1.31 5.23
N VAL A 130 -4.72 -0.96 4.59
CA VAL A 130 -4.09 0.36 4.76
C VAL A 130 -4.87 1.42 4.00
N TYR A 131 -5.38 1.11 2.81
CA TYR A 131 -6.23 2.00 2.05
C TYR A 131 -7.53 2.33 2.83
N ASP A 132 -8.13 1.31 3.44
CA ASP A 132 -9.29 1.48 4.34
C ASP A 132 -8.95 2.36 5.56
N ALA A 133 -7.77 2.19 6.15
CA ALA A 133 -7.33 2.99 7.28
C ALA A 133 -7.12 4.48 6.91
N ILE A 134 -6.66 4.76 5.70
CA ILE A 134 -6.58 6.13 5.15
C ILE A 134 -8.00 6.68 4.93
N HIS A 135 -8.86 5.90 4.25
CA HIS A 135 -10.24 6.31 3.99
C HIS A 135 -11.04 6.58 5.26
N ALA A 136 -10.84 5.79 6.31
CA ALA A 136 -11.50 6.00 7.62
C ALA A 136 -11.26 7.39 8.22
N LYS A 137 -10.26 8.13 7.71
CA LYS A 137 -9.93 9.52 8.10
C LYS A 137 -10.37 10.55 7.06
N SER A 138 -11.22 10.19 6.11
CA SER A 138 -11.72 11.10 5.06
C SER A 138 -12.39 12.35 5.64
N ASN A 139 -13.08 12.23 6.78
CA ASN A 139 -13.65 13.36 7.51
C ASN A 139 -12.60 14.33 8.11
N GLN A 140 -11.32 13.94 8.12
CA GLN A 140 -10.18 14.77 8.52
C GLN A 140 -9.40 15.30 7.32
N GLY A 141 -9.88 15.10 6.09
CA GLY A 141 -9.28 15.60 4.86
C GLY A 141 -8.27 14.66 4.20
N TYR A 142 -8.21 13.38 4.63
CA TYR A 142 -7.47 12.35 3.90
C TYR A 142 -8.29 11.83 2.72
N SER A 143 -7.63 11.50 1.62
CA SER A 143 -8.22 10.74 0.53
C SER A 143 -7.21 9.77 -0.06
N ILE A 144 -7.71 8.71 -0.70
CA ILE A 144 -6.90 7.72 -1.40
C ILE A 144 -7.61 7.22 -2.64
N TYR A 145 -6.87 7.22 -3.73
CA TYR A 145 -7.20 6.49 -4.95
C TYR A 145 -6.00 5.63 -5.31
N ALA A 146 -6.22 4.37 -5.66
CA ALA A 146 -5.14 3.49 -6.11
C ALA A 146 -5.63 2.57 -7.23
N ILE A 147 -4.73 2.27 -8.17
CA ILE A 147 -4.89 1.16 -9.11
C ILE A 147 -3.80 0.13 -8.85
N TYR A 148 -4.10 -1.12 -9.14
CA TYR A 148 -3.17 -2.22 -8.89
C TYR A 148 -3.33 -3.35 -9.90
N ILE A 149 -2.23 -4.09 -10.12
CA ILE A 149 -2.21 -5.30 -10.94
C ILE A 149 -1.31 -6.37 -10.32
N GLU A 150 -1.77 -7.60 -10.33
CA GLU A 150 -0.97 -8.80 -10.02
C GLU A 150 -1.08 -9.78 -11.20
N GLY A 151 -0.08 -9.76 -12.06
CA GLY A 151 -0.07 -10.52 -13.32
C GLY A 151 0.07 -12.02 -13.14
N GLY A 152 0.71 -12.49 -12.06
CA GLY A 152 0.93 -13.92 -11.82
C GLY A 152 -0.32 -14.65 -11.35
N MET A 153 -1.21 -13.99 -10.60
CA MET A 153 -2.54 -14.51 -10.21
C MET A 153 -3.65 -14.04 -11.16
N GLY A 154 -3.33 -13.09 -12.05
CA GLY A 154 -4.24 -12.66 -13.10
C GLY A 154 -5.37 -11.77 -12.61
N PHE A 155 -5.09 -10.74 -11.82
CA PHE A 155 -6.10 -9.75 -11.46
C PHE A 155 -5.55 -8.32 -11.50
N CYS A 156 -6.44 -7.37 -11.74
CA CYS A 156 -6.19 -5.94 -11.54
C CYS A 156 -7.39 -5.30 -10.82
N GLY A 157 -7.24 -4.05 -10.43
CA GLY A 157 -8.36 -3.33 -9.81
C GLY A 157 -8.06 -1.88 -9.50
N GLU A 158 -9.07 -1.26 -8.91
CA GLU A 158 -9.00 0.11 -8.42
C GLU A 158 -9.63 0.21 -7.04
N TYR A 159 -9.03 1.02 -6.20
CA TYR A 159 -9.57 1.42 -4.92
C TYR A 159 -9.84 2.92 -4.94
N ASP A 160 -11.08 3.30 -4.72
CA ASP A 160 -11.49 4.70 -4.65
C ASP A 160 -12.22 4.99 -3.33
N ASN A 161 -11.52 5.61 -2.39
CA ASN A 161 -12.07 6.15 -1.14
C ASN A 161 -13.08 5.22 -0.45
N GLY A 162 -12.71 3.97 -0.19
CA GLY A 162 -13.51 2.96 0.50
C GLY A 162 -14.27 1.99 -0.41
N SER A 163 -14.09 2.09 -1.71
CA SER A 163 -14.65 1.15 -2.69
C SER A 163 -13.52 0.43 -3.41
N ASP A 164 -13.42 -0.88 -3.25
CA ASP A 164 -12.50 -1.74 -4.00
C ASP A 164 -13.27 -2.48 -5.11
N ASN A 165 -12.77 -2.35 -6.34
CA ASN A 165 -13.29 -3.02 -7.52
C ASN A 165 -12.17 -3.84 -8.16
N SER A 166 -12.22 -5.15 -8.05
CA SER A 166 -11.24 -6.08 -8.60
C SER A 166 -11.79 -6.83 -9.80
N TYR A 167 -10.93 -7.06 -10.80
CA TYR A 167 -11.26 -7.68 -12.09
C TYR A 167 -10.27 -8.80 -12.40
N GLU A 168 -10.76 -9.91 -12.97
CA GLU A 168 -9.92 -11.02 -13.43
C GLU A 168 -9.31 -10.72 -14.81
N LEU A 169 -8.01 -10.98 -14.97
CA LEU A 169 -7.26 -10.80 -16.21
C LEU A 169 -7.17 -12.08 -17.06
N GLY A 170 -7.65 -13.21 -16.54
CA GLY A 170 -7.39 -14.54 -17.08
C GLY A 170 -8.26 -14.98 -18.26
N SER A 171 -9.10 -14.13 -18.83
CA SER A 171 -9.89 -14.43 -20.03
C SER A 171 -9.68 -13.39 -21.12
N ARG A 172 -9.74 -13.82 -22.39
CA ARG A 172 -9.77 -12.91 -23.56
C ARG A 172 -10.96 -11.94 -23.56
N ASP A 173 -11.92 -12.17 -22.69
CA ASP A 173 -13.08 -11.31 -22.50
C ASP A 173 -12.78 -10.31 -21.38
N THR A 174 -12.12 -9.22 -21.75
CA THR A 174 -11.79 -8.10 -20.87
C THR A 174 -12.93 -7.08 -20.77
N THR A 175 -14.13 -7.42 -21.22
CA THR A 175 -15.27 -6.50 -21.28
C THR A 175 -15.68 -5.93 -19.93
N ASP A 176 -15.36 -6.66 -18.86
CA ASP A 176 -15.67 -6.22 -17.49
C ASP A 176 -14.62 -5.32 -16.86
N VAL A 177 -13.39 -5.28 -17.45
CA VAL A 177 -12.32 -4.40 -16.97
C VAL A 177 -12.53 -2.98 -17.52
N PRO A 178 -12.54 -1.94 -16.69
CA PRO A 178 -12.68 -0.56 -17.13
C PRO A 178 -11.59 -0.15 -18.14
N ALA A 179 -11.98 0.65 -19.14
CA ALA A 179 -11.09 1.03 -20.24
C ALA A 179 -9.78 1.70 -19.76
N HIS A 180 -9.83 2.50 -18.70
CA HIS A 180 -8.64 3.14 -18.14
C HIS A 180 -7.64 2.14 -17.54
N LEU A 181 -8.12 1.05 -16.92
CA LEU A 181 -7.25 -0.02 -16.44
C LEU A 181 -6.70 -0.86 -17.60
N GLN A 182 -7.50 -1.09 -18.64
CA GLN A 182 -7.01 -1.77 -19.85
C GLN A 182 -5.89 -0.96 -20.55
N GLU A 183 -6.02 0.36 -20.61
CA GLU A 183 -4.99 1.24 -21.19
C GLU A 183 -3.72 1.24 -20.32
N GLU A 184 -3.85 1.38 -19.02
CA GLU A 184 -2.74 1.41 -18.06
C GLU A 184 -1.93 0.11 -18.06
N TYR A 185 -2.64 -1.02 -18.14
CA TYR A 185 -2.03 -2.35 -18.09
C TYR A 185 -1.96 -3.05 -19.46
N SER A 186 -1.95 -2.28 -20.56
CA SER A 186 -1.90 -2.82 -21.94
C SER A 186 -0.72 -3.77 -22.16
N TRP A 187 0.45 -3.50 -21.52
CA TRP A 187 1.64 -4.35 -21.59
C TRP A 187 1.41 -5.78 -21.10
N HIS A 188 0.51 -5.98 -20.15
CA HIS A 188 0.17 -7.32 -19.66
C HIS A 188 -0.60 -8.12 -20.70
N TYR A 189 -1.52 -7.48 -21.41
CA TYR A 189 -2.27 -8.12 -22.49
C TYR A 189 -1.37 -8.47 -23.68
N ASP A 190 -0.46 -7.57 -24.06
CA ASP A 190 0.53 -7.80 -25.12
C ASP A 190 1.42 -9.01 -24.79
N TYR A 191 1.88 -9.13 -23.54
CA TYR A 191 2.67 -10.27 -23.07
C TYR A 191 1.88 -11.58 -23.11
N MET A 192 0.61 -11.60 -22.78
CA MET A 192 -0.24 -12.78 -22.85
C MET A 192 -0.47 -13.22 -24.30
N GLU A 193 -0.68 -12.29 -25.23
CA GLU A 193 -0.83 -12.61 -26.65
C GLU A 193 0.44 -13.21 -27.25
N GLU A 194 1.61 -12.65 -26.94
CA GLU A 194 2.91 -13.18 -27.41
C GLU A 194 3.16 -14.61 -26.94
N ASN A 195 2.88 -14.91 -25.67
CA ASN A 195 3.06 -16.27 -25.12
C ASN A 195 2.10 -17.29 -25.74
N GLU A 196 0.84 -16.92 -26.01
CA GLU A 196 -0.10 -17.82 -26.66
C GLU A 196 0.29 -18.12 -28.13
N GLU A 197 0.86 -17.16 -28.84
CA GLU A 197 1.37 -17.37 -30.19
C GLU A 197 2.59 -18.31 -30.19
N GLU A 198 3.49 -18.18 -29.21
CA GLU A 198 4.63 -19.09 -29.07
C GLU A 198 4.21 -20.52 -28.73
N GLU A 199 3.22 -20.71 -27.85
CA GLU A 199 2.68 -22.03 -27.53
C GLU A 199 1.97 -22.66 -28.73
N ALA A 200 1.23 -21.89 -29.51
CA ALA A 200 0.54 -22.35 -30.70
C ALA A 200 1.47 -22.76 -31.86
N VAL A 201 2.68 -22.20 -31.91
CA VAL A 201 3.71 -22.52 -32.91
C VAL A 201 4.52 -23.76 -32.53
N ASN A 202 4.67 -24.04 -31.23
CA ASN A 202 5.53 -25.13 -30.69
C ASN A 202 4.73 -26.39 -30.32
N GLY A 203 3.43 -26.44 -30.43
CA GLY A 203 2.53 -27.58 -30.17
C GLY A 203 1.98 -28.19 -31.45
#